data_53920af239da1356192415a0ef78ba18
#
_entry.id   53920af239da1356192415a0ef78ba18
#
_cell.length_a   1.000
_cell.length_b   1.000
_cell.length_c   1.000
_cell.angle_alpha   90.00
_cell.angle_beta   90.00
_cell.angle_gamma   90.00
#
_symmetry.space_group_name_H-M   'P 1'
#
loop_
_entity.id
_entity.type
_entity.pdbx_description
1 polymer ?
#
loop_
_entity_poly.entity_id
_entity_poly.type
_entity_poly.pdbx_seq_one_letter_code
_entity_poly.pdbx_strand_id
1 'polypeptide(L)'
;QKNQSYPYYGYDTFNAEVASVTTESLLMDYLLANAESDEEKAVLLQNYIQNIGSTYYRQTRFAEFELLMHEAAESGQILTEDFLTTQFGEMYSRYWGPSMEITDEEAYSWSRIPHFYYNYYMYAYATSFAAGEKISERVQKDGQEGIDDFITFLSSGSSDYPVELLNLAGVDMTTSEPFEAVSRKMNFLMDELEKILN
;
A
#
# COMPACT_ATOMS: atom_id res chain seq x y z
N GLN A 1 13.07 16.69 11.58
CA GLN A 1 13.90 17.35 12.62
C GLN A 1 14.20 18.81 12.31
N LYS A 2 14.43 19.17 11.04
CA LYS A 2 14.81 20.54 10.67
C LYS A 2 13.66 21.54 10.80
N ASN A 3 12.43 21.09 10.56
CA ASN A 3 11.25 21.96 10.46
C ASN A 3 10.32 21.87 11.66
N GLN A 4 10.54 20.92 12.57
CA GLN A 4 9.70 20.70 13.76
C GLN A 4 10.52 20.69 15.05
N SER A 5 9.91 21.12 16.17
CA SER A 5 10.50 21.02 17.49
C SER A 5 10.62 19.55 17.94
N TYR A 6 11.49 19.29 18.93
CA TYR A 6 11.81 17.94 19.40
C TYR A 6 10.59 17.03 19.66
N PRO A 7 9.49 17.48 20.28
CA PRO A 7 8.32 16.61 20.49
C PRO A 7 7.60 16.18 19.21
N TYR A 8 7.74 16.95 18.12
CA TYR A 8 6.96 16.80 16.88
C TYR A 8 7.78 16.40 15.64
N TYR A 9 9.08 16.15 15.78
CA TYR A 9 9.94 15.84 14.64
C TYR A 9 9.79 14.40 14.12
N GLY A 10 9.15 13.52 14.91
CA GLY A 10 8.84 12.14 14.51
C GLY A 10 7.69 12.08 13.51
N TYR A 11 7.21 10.89 13.25
CA TYR A 11 6.01 10.60 12.45
C TYR A 11 5.36 9.33 12.97
N ASP A 12 4.05 9.21 12.78
CA ASP A 12 3.27 8.06 13.20
C ASP A 12 3.40 6.91 12.20
N THR A 13 3.23 5.66 12.68
CA THR A 13 3.26 4.45 11.87
C THR A 13 2.30 4.52 10.69
N PHE A 14 1.13 5.14 10.86
CA PHE A 14 0.13 5.33 9.81
C PHE A 14 0.71 6.06 8.58
N ASN A 15 1.58 7.05 8.78
CA ASN A 15 2.18 7.88 7.74
C ASN A 15 3.59 7.43 7.33
N ALA A 16 4.11 6.35 7.92
CA ALA A 16 5.53 5.98 7.83
C ALA A 16 6.01 5.80 6.39
N GLU A 17 5.23 5.13 5.55
CA GLU A 17 5.59 4.78 4.18
C GLU A 17 5.02 5.73 3.12
N VAL A 18 4.28 6.77 3.51
CA VAL A 18 3.66 7.70 2.54
C VAL A 18 4.71 8.41 1.70
N ALA A 19 5.80 8.87 2.33
CA ALA A 19 6.86 9.60 1.64
C ALA A 19 7.61 8.73 0.63
N SER A 20 7.94 7.49 1.02
CA SER A 20 8.64 6.52 0.15
C SER A 20 7.75 6.13 -1.02
N VAL A 21 6.52 5.72 -0.77
CA VAL A 21 5.56 5.32 -1.82
C VAL A 21 5.31 6.45 -2.80
N THR A 22 5.01 7.68 -2.32
CA THR A 22 4.81 8.83 -3.22
C THR A 22 6.03 9.06 -4.13
N THR A 23 7.23 8.99 -3.55
CA THR A 23 8.47 9.21 -4.32
C THR A 23 8.68 8.09 -5.35
N GLU A 24 8.44 6.84 -4.98
CA GLU A 24 8.51 5.69 -5.88
C GLU A 24 7.50 5.80 -7.03
N SER A 25 6.25 6.16 -6.73
CA SER A 25 5.20 6.35 -7.74
C SER A 25 5.57 7.45 -8.75
N LEU A 26 6.02 8.61 -8.26
CA LEU A 26 6.47 9.70 -9.12
C LEU A 26 7.67 9.32 -9.99
N LEU A 27 8.63 8.57 -9.42
CA LEU A 27 9.79 8.06 -10.15
C LEU A 27 9.37 7.07 -11.23
N MET A 28 8.48 6.12 -10.91
CA MET A 28 8.00 5.14 -11.89
C MET A 28 7.23 5.80 -13.03
N ASP A 29 6.39 6.78 -12.74
CA ASP A 29 5.69 7.54 -13.77
C ASP A 29 6.65 8.33 -14.67
N TYR A 30 7.72 8.90 -14.09
CA TYR A 30 8.77 9.56 -14.86
C TYR A 30 9.53 8.55 -15.75
N LEU A 31 9.91 7.40 -15.24
CA LEU A 31 10.60 6.37 -16.01
C LEU A 31 9.73 5.85 -17.15
N LEU A 32 8.45 5.57 -16.90
CA LEU A 32 7.49 5.14 -17.92
C LEU A 32 7.33 6.18 -19.04
N ALA A 33 7.28 7.47 -18.68
CA ALA A 33 7.17 8.55 -19.65
C ALA A 33 8.43 8.75 -20.51
N ASN A 34 9.60 8.26 -20.05
CA ASN A 34 10.88 8.41 -20.72
C ASN A 34 11.49 7.07 -21.19
N ALA A 35 10.72 5.99 -21.18
CA ALA A 35 11.17 4.69 -21.68
C ALA A 35 11.50 4.77 -23.17
N GLU A 36 12.66 4.25 -23.55
CA GLU A 36 13.21 4.37 -24.93
C GLU A 36 12.73 3.23 -25.87
N SER A 37 12.14 2.16 -25.31
CA SER A 37 11.62 1.02 -26.08
C SER A 37 10.40 0.38 -25.41
N ASP A 38 9.63 -0.39 -26.20
CA ASP A 38 8.50 -1.16 -25.69
C ASP A 38 8.94 -2.25 -24.71
N GLU A 39 10.12 -2.84 -24.90
CA GLU A 39 10.70 -3.83 -23.99
C GLU A 39 11.03 -3.20 -22.63
N GLU A 40 11.65 -2.02 -22.62
CA GLU A 40 11.93 -1.29 -21.39
C GLU A 40 10.63 -0.90 -20.67
N LYS A 41 9.66 -0.36 -21.43
CA LYS A 41 8.35 0.01 -20.91
C LYS A 41 7.62 -1.18 -20.29
N ALA A 42 7.66 -2.36 -20.96
CA ALA A 42 7.04 -3.58 -20.43
C ALA A 42 7.65 -4.02 -19.09
N VAL A 43 8.98 -3.95 -18.94
CA VAL A 43 9.67 -4.27 -17.69
C VAL A 43 9.28 -3.31 -16.57
N LEU A 44 9.21 -2.01 -16.85
CA LEU A 44 8.80 -1.00 -15.87
C LEU A 44 7.35 -1.20 -15.45
N LEU A 45 6.43 -1.43 -16.39
CA LEU A 45 5.01 -1.72 -16.12
C LEU A 45 4.85 -2.96 -15.25
N GLN A 46 5.54 -4.05 -15.59
CA GLN A 46 5.50 -5.29 -14.82
C GLN A 46 6.02 -5.09 -13.39
N ASN A 47 7.12 -4.37 -13.22
CA ASN A 47 7.67 -4.06 -11.90
C ASN A 47 6.70 -3.23 -11.05
N TYR A 48 6.04 -2.25 -11.66
CA TYR A 48 5.07 -1.43 -10.93
C TYR A 48 3.81 -2.23 -10.53
N ILE A 49 3.25 -3.04 -11.45
CA ILE A 49 2.15 -3.96 -11.16
C ILE A 49 2.52 -4.90 -10.00
N GLN A 50 3.73 -5.47 -10.04
CA GLN A 50 4.23 -6.35 -8.99
C GLN A 50 4.39 -5.62 -7.65
N ASN A 51 4.85 -4.37 -7.65
CA ASN A 51 4.96 -3.54 -6.45
C ASN A 51 3.58 -3.29 -5.82
N ILE A 52 2.57 -2.88 -6.61
CA ILE A 52 1.19 -2.74 -6.12
C ILE A 52 0.68 -4.07 -5.56
N GLY A 53 0.89 -5.18 -6.27
CA GLY A 53 0.50 -6.52 -5.83
C GLY A 53 1.11 -6.91 -4.48
N SER A 54 2.39 -6.60 -4.28
CA SER A 54 3.14 -6.99 -3.08
C SER A 54 2.98 -6.04 -1.90
N THR A 55 2.86 -4.74 -2.15
CA THR A 55 2.83 -3.73 -1.09
C THR A 55 1.41 -3.30 -0.73
N TYR A 56 0.47 -3.37 -1.67
CA TYR A 56 -0.92 -3.01 -1.39
C TYR A 56 -1.80 -4.25 -1.18
N TYR A 57 -2.03 -5.08 -2.21
CA TYR A 57 -2.97 -6.20 -2.12
C TYR A 57 -2.52 -7.29 -1.12
N ARG A 58 -1.26 -7.70 -1.16
CA ARG A 58 -0.73 -8.69 -0.21
C ARG A 58 -0.77 -8.17 1.23
N GLN A 59 -0.44 -6.91 1.46
CA GLN A 59 -0.44 -6.33 2.80
C GLN A 59 -1.88 -6.10 3.32
N THR A 60 -2.83 -5.75 2.45
CA THR A 60 -4.25 -5.72 2.80
C THR A 60 -4.74 -7.09 3.26
N ARG A 61 -4.37 -8.17 2.55
CA ARG A 61 -4.69 -9.53 2.97
C ARG A 61 -4.07 -9.88 4.33
N PHE A 62 -2.83 -9.47 4.58
CA PHE A 62 -2.20 -9.68 5.88
C PHE A 62 -2.88 -8.89 7.00
N ALA A 63 -3.29 -7.66 6.75
CA ALA A 63 -4.04 -6.86 7.71
C ALA A 63 -5.42 -7.48 8.03
N GLU A 64 -6.10 -8.00 7.02
CA GLU A 64 -7.36 -8.73 7.21
C GLU A 64 -7.17 -10.01 8.04
N PHE A 65 -6.08 -10.75 7.79
CA PHE A 65 -5.75 -11.93 8.59
C PHE A 65 -5.36 -11.56 10.03
N GLU A 66 -4.60 -10.48 10.22
CA GLU A 66 -4.27 -9.97 11.55
C GLU A 66 -5.54 -9.62 12.35
N LEU A 67 -6.47 -8.90 11.72
CA LEU A 67 -7.77 -8.59 12.34
C LEU A 67 -8.54 -9.86 12.71
N LEU A 68 -8.64 -10.83 11.80
CA LEU A 68 -9.30 -12.12 12.04
C LEU A 68 -8.70 -12.83 13.25
N MET A 69 -7.37 -12.87 13.38
CA MET A 69 -6.72 -13.51 14.52
C MET A 69 -7.07 -12.82 15.84
N HIS A 70 -7.07 -11.49 15.87
CA HIS A 70 -7.43 -10.72 17.06
C HIS A 70 -8.90 -10.92 17.45
N GLU A 71 -9.82 -10.80 16.51
CA GLU A 71 -11.26 -11.04 16.76
C GLU A 71 -11.56 -12.47 17.23
N ALA A 72 -10.89 -13.46 16.63
CA ALA A 72 -11.01 -14.84 17.07
C ALA A 72 -10.53 -15.03 18.52
N ALA A 73 -9.36 -14.49 18.86
CA ALA A 73 -8.82 -14.56 20.23
C ALA A 73 -9.73 -13.84 21.24
N GLU A 74 -10.24 -12.66 20.92
CA GLU A 74 -11.15 -11.88 21.76
C GLU A 74 -12.48 -12.60 21.99
N SER A 75 -12.97 -13.36 20.99
CA SER A 75 -14.16 -14.21 21.13
C SER A 75 -13.93 -15.48 21.92
N GLY A 76 -12.69 -15.78 22.33
CA GLY A 76 -12.31 -16.99 23.07
C GLY A 76 -11.97 -18.19 22.18
N GLN A 77 -11.83 -18.00 20.86
CA GLN A 77 -11.36 -19.02 19.95
C GLN A 77 -9.88 -19.34 20.22
N ILE A 78 -9.54 -20.62 20.30
CA ILE A 78 -8.14 -21.04 20.40
C ILE A 78 -7.49 -20.95 19.01
N LEU A 79 -6.42 -20.18 18.91
CA LEU A 79 -5.65 -20.01 17.67
C LEU A 79 -4.72 -21.22 17.47
N THR A 80 -5.28 -22.33 16.99
CA THR A 80 -4.50 -23.51 16.61
C THR A 80 -3.85 -23.31 15.23
N GLU A 81 -2.80 -24.09 14.97
CA GLU A 81 -2.15 -24.15 13.66
C GLU A 81 -3.16 -24.45 12.54
N ASP A 82 -4.00 -25.48 12.72
CA ASP A 82 -5.03 -25.87 11.76
C ASP A 82 -6.01 -24.72 11.47
N PHE A 83 -6.48 -24.04 12.53
CA PHE A 83 -7.38 -22.88 12.37
C PHE A 83 -6.72 -21.77 11.56
N LEU A 84 -5.50 -21.38 11.93
CA LEU A 84 -4.79 -20.28 11.27
C LEU A 84 -4.45 -20.62 9.82
N THR A 85 -3.99 -21.83 9.54
CA THR A 85 -3.65 -22.30 8.19
C THR A 85 -4.89 -22.36 7.30
N THR A 86 -6.01 -22.86 7.82
CA THR A 86 -7.28 -22.91 7.08
C THR A 86 -7.73 -21.49 6.73
N GLN A 87 -7.80 -20.58 7.70
CA GLN A 87 -8.27 -19.21 7.48
C GLN A 87 -7.35 -18.43 6.54
N PHE A 88 -6.04 -18.60 6.66
CA PHE A 88 -5.09 -17.95 5.77
C PHE A 88 -5.17 -18.49 4.34
N GLY A 89 -5.32 -19.79 4.15
CA GLY A 89 -5.47 -20.43 2.85
C GLY A 89 -6.76 -20.01 2.13
N GLU A 90 -7.90 -19.98 2.85
CA GLU A 90 -9.18 -19.50 2.32
C GLU A 90 -9.09 -18.02 1.88
N MET A 91 -8.46 -17.18 2.70
CA MET A 91 -8.21 -15.78 2.37
C MET A 91 -7.29 -15.64 1.16
N TYR A 92 -6.24 -16.43 1.11
CA TYR A 92 -5.30 -16.47 -0.01
C TYR A 92 -6.03 -16.81 -1.33
N SER A 93 -6.85 -17.84 -1.33
CA SER A 93 -7.66 -18.26 -2.47
C SER A 93 -8.64 -17.16 -2.93
N ARG A 94 -9.25 -16.44 -1.99
CA ARG A 94 -10.17 -15.34 -2.29
C ARG A 94 -9.48 -14.18 -3.01
N TYR A 95 -8.25 -13.83 -2.61
CA TYR A 95 -7.48 -12.73 -3.24
C TYR A 95 -6.93 -13.09 -4.62
N TRP A 96 -6.56 -14.35 -4.86
CA TRP A 96 -6.03 -14.79 -6.15
C TRP A 96 -7.10 -15.30 -7.13
N GLY A 97 -8.28 -15.62 -6.61
CA GLY A 97 -9.38 -16.14 -7.40
C GLY A 97 -9.16 -17.58 -7.87
N PRO A 98 -10.06 -18.10 -8.72
CA PRO A 98 -10.10 -19.51 -9.08
C PRO A 98 -9.00 -19.96 -10.05
N SER A 99 -8.22 -19.04 -10.58
CA SER A 99 -7.15 -19.35 -11.55
C SER A 99 -5.87 -19.83 -10.88
N MET A 100 -5.76 -19.71 -9.56
CA MET A 100 -4.60 -20.11 -8.80
C MET A 100 -4.97 -21.16 -7.77
N GLU A 101 -4.26 -22.28 -7.78
CA GLU A 101 -4.32 -23.30 -6.75
C GLU A 101 -3.36 -22.91 -5.62
N ILE A 102 -3.86 -22.88 -4.40
CA ILE A 102 -3.07 -22.54 -3.20
C ILE A 102 -2.55 -23.84 -2.60
N THR A 103 -1.23 -23.96 -2.50
CA THR A 103 -0.58 -25.12 -1.90
C THR A 103 -0.66 -25.09 -0.38
N ASP A 104 -0.41 -26.24 0.26
CA ASP A 104 -0.34 -26.33 1.73
C ASP A 104 0.76 -25.41 2.30
N GLU A 105 1.90 -25.28 1.61
CA GLU A 105 3.00 -24.42 2.01
C GLU A 105 2.61 -22.94 1.93
N GLU A 106 1.83 -22.55 0.94
CA GLU A 106 1.32 -21.17 0.81
C GLU A 106 0.28 -20.88 1.89
N ALA A 107 -0.63 -21.81 2.16
CA ALA A 107 -1.59 -21.70 3.25
C ALA A 107 -0.91 -21.60 4.63
N TYR A 108 0.24 -22.25 4.82
CA TYR A 108 1.03 -22.23 6.06
C TYR A 108 1.98 -21.03 6.16
N SER A 109 2.13 -20.24 5.10
CA SER A 109 3.14 -19.16 5.04
C SER A 109 2.93 -18.02 6.05
N TRP A 110 1.75 -17.91 6.68
CA TRP A 110 1.50 -16.99 7.79
C TRP A 110 2.50 -17.12 8.94
N SER A 111 2.97 -18.35 9.21
CA SER A 111 3.85 -18.69 10.34
C SER A 111 5.23 -18.00 10.29
N ARG A 112 5.67 -17.55 9.12
CA ARG A 112 6.96 -16.87 8.91
C ARG A 112 6.89 -15.35 8.85
N ILE A 113 5.70 -14.75 9.09
CA ILE A 113 5.51 -13.29 9.00
C ILE A 113 5.66 -12.67 10.38
N PRO A 114 6.83 -12.08 10.73
CA PRO A 114 7.10 -11.56 12.07
C PRO A 114 6.25 -10.34 12.41
N HIS A 115 5.72 -9.64 11.41
CA HIS A 115 4.92 -8.43 11.60
C HIS A 115 3.62 -8.67 12.38
N PHE A 116 3.06 -9.87 12.38
CA PHE A 116 1.89 -10.22 13.20
C PHE A 116 2.13 -10.12 14.71
N TYR A 117 3.39 -10.02 15.14
CA TYR A 117 3.74 -9.76 16.54
C TYR A 117 3.79 -8.26 16.91
N TYR A 118 3.51 -7.36 15.95
CA TYR A 118 3.61 -5.91 16.17
C TYR A 118 2.26 -5.22 16.42
N ASN A 119 1.24 -5.97 16.78
CA ASN A 119 -0.06 -5.47 17.21
C ASN A 119 -0.71 -4.45 16.25
N TYR A 120 -1.43 -4.96 15.27
CA TYR A 120 -2.09 -4.17 14.22
C TYR A 120 -1.12 -3.30 13.40
N TYR A 121 -0.02 -3.89 12.96
CA TYR A 121 0.96 -3.16 12.17
C TYR A 121 0.69 -3.23 10.67
N MET A 122 0.12 -4.34 10.16
CA MET A 122 0.09 -4.65 8.73
C MET A 122 -0.70 -3.65 7.88
N TYR A 123 -1.74 -3.05 8.44
CA TYR A 123 -2.60 -2.10 7.72
C TYR A 123 -1.82 -0.86 7.23
N ALA A 124 -0.77 -0.46 7.94
CA ALA A 124 0.00 0.75 7.66
C ALA A 124 0.60 0.76 6.24
N TYR A 125 0.96 -0.40 5.71
CA TYR A 125 1.47 -0.52 4.33
C TYR A 125 0.41 -0.16 3.29
N ALA A 126 -0.78 -0.75 3.41
CA ALA A 126 -1.85 -0.53 2.44
C ALA A 126 -2.41 0.90 2.51
N THR A 127 -2.59 1.45 3.71
CA THR A 127 -3.07 2.84 3.89
C THR A 127 -2.05 3.86 3.41
N SER A 128 -0.77 3.66 3.74
CA SER A 128 0.30 4.53 3.23
C SER A 128 0.45 4.44 1.72
N PHE A 129 0.27 3.23 1.14
CA PHE A 129 0.31 3.05 -0.31
C PHE A 129 -0.83 3.81 -0.99
N ALA A 130 -2.06 3.67 -0.48
CA ALA A 130 -3.20 4.39 -1.02
C ALA A 130 -3.03 5.92 -0.94
N ALA A 131 -2.56 6.42 0.20
CA ALA A 131 -2.27 7.84 0.37
C ALA A 131 -1.16 8.32 -0.59
N GLY A 132 -0.08 7.55 -0.74
CA GLY A 132 1.04 7.88 -1.62
C GLY A 132 0.65 7.94 -3.10
N GLU A 133 -0.14 6.97 -3.58
CA GLU A 133 -0.68 6.98 -4.95
C GLU A 133 -1.60 8.19 -5.18
N LYS A 134 -2.45 8.53 -4.20
CA LYS A 134 -3.32 9.69 -4.31
C LYS A 134 -2.54 11.01 -4.34
N ILE A 135 -1.46 11.13 -3.56
CA ILE A 135 -0.57 12.29 -3.62
C ILE A 135 0.12 12.36 -4.99
N SER A 136 0.63 11.23 -5.50
CA SER A 136 1.25 11.16 -6.82
C SER A 136 0.29 11.62 -7.93
N GLU A 137 -0.95 11.11 -7.93
CA GLU A 137 -2.01 11.52 -8.86
C GLU A 137 -2.24 13.04 -8.79
N ARG A 138 -2.27 13.59 -7.57
CA ARG A 138 -2.47 15.02 -7.35
C ARG A 138 -1.28 15.87 -7.83
N VAL A 139 -0.05 15.45 -7.55
CA VAL A 139 1.16 16.13 -8.04
C VAL A 139 1.17 16.21 -9.57
N GLN A 140 0.78 15.13 -10.24
CA GLN A 140 0.71 15.12 -11.71
C GLN A 140 -0.39 16.02 -12.26
N LYS A 141 -1.53 16.09 -11.59
CA LYS A 141 -2.68 16.87 -12.01
C LYS A 141 -2.51 18.36 -11.73
N ASP A 142 -2.10 18.70 -10.51
CA ASP A 142 -2.12 20.05 -9.97
C ASP A 142 -0.71 20.73 -10.05
N GLY A 143 0.32 20.00 -10.47
CA GLY A 143 1.67 20.50 -10.68
C GLY A 143 2.29 21.08 -9.41
N GLN A 144 2.70 22.36 -9.45
CA GLN A 144 3.41 23.00 -8.34
C GLN A 144 2.60 23.04 -7.04
N GLU A 145 1.28 23.21 -7.11
CA GLU A 145 0.41 23.22 -5.93
C GLU A 145 0.46 21.86 -5.22
N GLY A 146 0.32 20.75 -5.97
CA GLY A 146 0.43 19.39 -5.40
C GLY A 146 1.81 19.11 -4.80
N ILE A 147 2.88 19.64 -5.40
CA ILE A 147 4.25 19.52 -4.85
C ILE A 147 4.36 20.29 -3.53
N ASP A 148 3.88 21.53 -3.47
CA ASP A 148 3.97 22.39 -2.29
C ASP A 148 3.19 21.78 -1.11
N ASP A 149 2.01 21.21 -1.36
CA ASP A 149 1.21 20.49 -0.38
C ASP A 149 1.93 19.22 0.12
N PHE A 150 2.52 18.44 -0.76
CA PHE A 150 3.32 17.28 -0.38
C PHE A 150 4.54 17.67 0.47
N ILE A 151 5.26 18.73 0.12
CA ILE A 151 6.38 19.27 0.92
C ILE A 151 5.89 19.75 2.29
N THR A 152 4.71 20.36 2.35
CA THR A 152 4.09 20.77 3.62
C THR A 152 3.83 19.58 4.51
N PHE A 153 3.22 18.51 3.98
CA PHE A 153 3.04 17.24 4.69
C PHE A 153 4.38 16.68 5.21
N LEU A 154 5.40 16.56 4.35
CA LEU A 154 6.73 16.06 4.73
C LEU A 154 7.40 16.88 5.84
N SER A 155 7.06 18.16 5.93
CA SER A 155 7.64 19.09 6.90
C SER A 155 6.90 19.11 8.23
N SER A 156 5.72 18.48 8.31
CA SER A 156 4.81 18.57 9.47
C SER A 156 5.16 17.65 10.63
N GLY A 157 5.94 16.56 10.38
CA GLY A 157 6.26 15.59 11.45
C GLY A 157 5.00 15.01 12.08
N SER A 158 4.92 14.99 13.42
CA SER A 158 3.74 14.59 14.21
C SER A 158 3.06 15.78 14.87
N SER A 159 2.96 16.91 14.16
CA SER A 159 2.36 18.15 14.71
C SER A 159 0.83 18.08 14.83
N ASP A 160 0.19 17.10 14.20
CA ASP A 160 -1.25 16.83 14.27
C ASP A 160 -1.51 15.32 14.12
N TYR A 161 -2.77 14.91 14.17
CA TYR A 161 -3.15 13.52 13.91
C TYR A 161 -2.82 13.09 12.48
N PRO A 162 -2.44 11.80 12.26
CA PRO A 162 -1.99 11.31 10.95
C PRO A 162 -2.94 11.61 9.79
N VAL A 163 -4.25 11.43 10.00
CA VAL A 163 -5.28 11.71 8.98
C VAL A 163 -5.35 13.19 8.65
N GLU A 164 -5.25 14.06 9.67
CA GLU A 164 -5.25 15.52 9.46
C GLU A 164 -4.01 15.99 8.71
N LEU A 165 -2.85 15.37 8.98
CA LEU A 165 -1.62 15.66 8.25
C LEU A 165 -1.73 15.27 6.77
N LEU A 166 -2.40 14.16 6.44
CA LEU A 166 -2.66 13.76 5.05
C LEU A 166 -3.62 14.72 4.33
N ASN A 167 -4.57 15.33 5.05
CA ASN A 167 -5.41 16.38 4.50
C ASN A 167 -4.60 17.59 4.00
N LEU A 168 -3.42 17.88 4.60
CA LEU A 168 -2.51 18.93 4.09
C LEU A 168 -1.97 18.59 2.70
N ALA A 169 -1.79 17.30 2.41
CA ALA A 169 -1.43 16.83 1.07
C ALA A 169 -2.65 16.63 0.14
N GLY A 170 -3.85 17.02 0.60
CA GLY A 170 -5.10 16.88 -0.15
C GLY A 170 -5.63 15.45 -0.22
N VAL A 171 -5.29 14.62 0.76
CA VAL A 171 -5.72 13.21 0.83
C VAL A 171 -6.62 13.00 2.04
N ASP A 172 -7.90 12.74 1.79
CA ASP A 172 -8.89 12.41 2.81
C ASP A 172 -9.01 10.88 2.95
N MET A 173 -8.34 10.33 3.97
CA MET A 173 -8.36 8.89 4.28
C MET A 173 -9.67 8.40 4.89
N THR A 174 -10.64 9.27 5.16
CA THR A 174 -11.98 8.89 5.61
C THR A 174 -12.91 8.48 4.47
N THR A 175 -12.47 8.64 3.23
CA THR A 175 -13.19 8.31 2.00
C THR A 175 -12.57 7.12 1.28
N SER A 176 -13.27 6.58 0.27
CA SER A 176 -12.73 5.51 -0.61
C SER A 176 -11.74 6.02 -1.66
N GLU A 177 -11.66 7.33 -1.87
CA GLU A 177 -10.93 7.94 -2.99
C GLU A 177 -9.42 7.58 -3.06
N PRO A 178 -8.64 7.53 -1.94
CA PRO A 178 -7.25 7.09 -2.00
C PRO A 178 -7.10 5.63 -2.45
N PHE A 179 -8.01 4.75 -2.03
CA PHE A 179 -8.01 3.34 -2.41
C PHE A 179 -8.43 3.14 -3.88
N GLU A 180 -9.37 3.96 -4.36
CA GLU A 180 -9.76 3.98 -5.77
C GLU A 180 -8.62 4.49 -6.67
N ALA A 181 -7.76 5.39 -6.19
CA ALA A 181 -6.58 5.84 -6.91
C ALA A 181 -5.63 4.67 -7.22
N VAL A 182 -5.40 3.76 -6.26
CA VAL A 182 -4.61 2.53 -6.48
C VAL A 182 -5.25 1.65 -7.55
N SER A 183 -6.56 1.48 -7.51
CA SER A 183 -7.29 0.68 -8.50
C SER A 183 -7.22 1.29 -9.90
N ARG A 184 -7.35 2.62 -10.01
CA ARG A 184 -7.15 3.34 -11.29
C ARG A 184 -5.75 3.15 -11.84
N LYS A 185 -4.72 3.29 -11.00
CA LYS A 185 -3.32 3.10 -11.37
C LYS A 185 -3.10 1.66 -11.86
N MET A 186 -3.57 0.66 -11.11
CA MET A 186 -3.42 -0.76 -11.48
C MET A 186 -4.04 -1.05 -12.84
N ASN A 187 -5.28 -0.61 -13.07
CA ASN A 187 -5.96 -0.80 -14.36
C ASN A 187 -5.18 -0.13 -15.50
N PHE A 188 -4.74 1.12 -15.31
CA PHE A 188 -3.93 1.83 -16.29
C PHE A 188 -2.65 1.05 -16.66
N LEU A 189 -1.91 0.55 -15.67
CA LEU A 189 -0.67 -0.19 -15.91
C LEU A 189 -0.92 -1.51 -16.65
N MET A 190 -2.00 -2.22 -16.31
CA MET A 190 -2.40 -3.45 -16.98
C MET A 190 -2.81 -3.21 -18.43
N ASP A 191 -3.61 -2.17 -18.68
CA ASP A 191 -4.04 -1.79 -20.03
C ASP A 191 -2.84 -1.39 -20.91
N GLU A 192 -1.85 -0.66 -20.36
CA GLU A 192 -0.63 -0.28 -21.07
C GLU A 192 0.26 -1.49 -21.36
N LEU A 193 0.39 -2.42 -20.43
CA LEU A 193 1.15 -3.66 -20.64
C LEU A 193 0.50 -4.54 -21.70
N GLU A 194 -0.83 -4.68 -21.67
CA GLU A 194 -1.57 -5.46 -22.66
C GLU A 194 -1.39 -4.92 -24.08
N LYS A 195 -1.33 -3.59 -24.27
CA LYS A 195 -1.06 -2.97 -25.58
C LYS A 195 0.30 -3.32 -26.17
N ILE A 196 1.30 -3.56 -25.32
CA ILE A 196 2.66 -3.93 -25.77
C ILE A 196 2.73 -5.41 -26.12
N LEU A 197 1.96 -6.25 -25.40
CA LEU A 197 2.01 -7.71 -25.57
C LEU A 197 1.15 -8.23 -26.74
N ASN A 198 0.21 -7.44 -27.26
CA ASN A 198 -0.68 -7.76 -28.39
C ASN A 198 -0.24 -7.06 -29.67
#